data_92fedf066239560e8963f565d003dd6b
#
_entry.id   92fedf066239560e8963f565d003dd6b
#
_cell.length_a   1.000
_cell.length_b   1.000
_cell.length_c   1.000
_cell.angle_alpha   90.00
_cell.angle_beta   90.00
_cell.angle_gamma   90.00
#
_symmetry.space_group_name_H-M   'P 1'
#
loop_
_entity.id
_entity.type
_entity.pdbx_description
1 polymer ?
#
loop_
_entity_poly.entity_id
_entity_poly.type
_entity_poly.pdbx_seq_one_letter_code
_entity_poly.pdbx_strand_id
1 'polypeptide(L)'
;MFIYDDNFLSLEQILELSQSVTKDNKDIIWHALKGTTDIKQYPEIKNSNMTVSEDGQTVHAASFNETRLSEIHDLGSNILHIFAKKHGIEIKEILRIKANILSKTEKQDHIHPPHVDMTIPHLVLLYYVNDSDGDTVMFDQKYCAEETPTLTVNKTIAPKAGAAILFDGLTYHSSSSPKNTEERIVLNINFLTV
;
A
#
# COMPACT_ATOMS: atom_id res chain seq x y z
N MET A 1 3.39 -15.34 4.51
CA MET A 1 4.06 -14.52 5.54
C MET A 1 3.21 -13.28 5.80
N PHE A 2 3.07 -12.83 7.08
CA PHE A 2 2.44 -11.57 7.45
C PHE A 2 3.11 -11.06 8.72
N ILE A 3 3.60 -9.82 8.72
CA ILE A 3 4.18 -9.14 9.88
C ILE A 3 3.52 -7.77 10.00
N TYR A 4 3.07 -7.41 11.21
CA TYR A 4 2.69 -6.04 11.57
C TYR A 4 3.70 -5.52 12.59
N ASP A 5 4.26 -4.34 12.37
CA ASP A 5 5.20 -3.71 13.31
C ASP A 5 4.94 -2.19 13.38
N ASP A 6 4.64 -1.70 14.56
CA ASP A 6 4.40 -0.28 14.84
C ASP A 6 5.48 0.34 15.74
N ASN A 7 6.62 -0.34 15.87
CA ASN A 7 7.72 0.06 16.73
C ASN A 7 9.10 -0.24 16.13
N PHE A 8 9.29 0.00 14.83
CA PHE A 8 10.59 -0.20 14.18
C PHE A 8 11.31 1.12 13.83
N LEU A 9 10.62 2.25 13.90
CA LEU A 9 11.16 3.59 13.72
C LEU A 9 11.11 4.39 15.03
N SER A 10 12.04 5.33 15.20
CA SER A 10 11.97 6.32 16.27
C SER A 10 10.88 7.37 15.97
N LEU A 11 10.41 8.07 17.01
CA LEU A 11 9.43 9.15 16.84
C LEU A 11 9.96 10.26 15.90
N GLU A 12 11.25 10.58 15.99
CA GLU A 12 11.91 11.56 15.12
C GLU A 12 11.84 11.15 13.65
N GLN A 13 12.15 9.88 13.34
CA GLN A 13 12.06 9.33 11.98
C GLN A 13 10.61 9.35 11.45
N ILE A 14 9.63 9.02 12.31
CA ILE A 14 8.21 9.07 11.94
C ILE A 14 7.79 10.50 11.57
N LEU A 15 8.19 11.49 12.38
CA LEU A 15 7.86 12.89 12.14
C LEU A 15 8.51 13.43 10.85
N GLU A 16 9.80 13.12 10.63
CA GLU A 16 10.51 13.50 9.41
C GLU A 16 9.82 12.93 8.15
N LEU A 17 9.46 11.64 8.19
CA LEU A 17 8.77 10.97 7.09
C LEU A 17 7.38 11.57 6.82
N SER A 18 6.61 11.86 7.88
CA SER A 18 5.28 12.46 7.74
C SER A 18 5.31 13.86 7.16
N GLN A 19 6.37 14.61 7.41
CA GLN A 19 6.59 15.94 6.81
C GLN A 19 7.09 15.87 5.37
N SER A 20 7.85 14.84 5.03
CA SER A 20 8.43 14.68 3.69
C SER A 20 7.41 14.16 2.67
N VAL A 21 6.52 13.25 3.08
CA VAL A 21 5.55 12.59 2.18
C VAL A 21 4.17 13.22 2.36
N THR A 22 3.99 14.44 1.85
CA THR A 22 2.73 15.20 1.91
C THR A 22 2.33 15.72 0.54
N LYS A 23 1.05 16.07 0.37
CA LYS A 23 0.56 16.75 -0.85
C LYS A 23 1.22 18.11 -1.07
N ASP A 24 1.61 18.77 0.00
CA ASP A 24 2.16 20.14 -0.03
C ASP A 24 3.66 20.16 -0.35
N ASN A 25 4.33 19.02 -0.35
CA ASN A 25 5.73 18.91 -0.74
C ASN A 25 5.86 19.14 -2.25
N LYS A 26 6.43 20.29 -2.63
CA LYS A 26 6.60 20.72 -4.02
C LYS A 26 7.61 19.90 -4.82
N ASP A 27 8.46 19.14 -4.13
CA ASP A 27 9.46 18.28 -4.76
C ASP A 27 8.86 16.93 -5.19
N ILE A 28 7.61 16.65 -4.80
CA ILE A 28 6.87 15.46 -5.18
C ILE A 28 5.89 15.78 -6.30
N ILE A 29 6.06 15.15 -7.45
CA ILE A 29 5.11 15.25 -8.56
C ILE A 29 4.00 14.22 -8.35
N TRP A 30 2.83 14.69 -7.98
CA TRP A 30 1.65 13.87 -7.76
C TRP A 30 0.82 13.71 -9.03
N HIS A 31 0.41 12.48 -9.33
CA HIS A 31 -0.44 12.14 -10.45
C HIS A 31 -1.80 11.66 -9.95
N ALA A 32 -2.87 12.31 -10.38
CA ALA A 32 -4.23 11.87 -10.09
C ALA A 32 -4.61 10.71 -11.03
N LEU A 33 -5.04 9.59 -10.45
CA LEU A 33 -5.60 8.45 -11.16
C LEU A 33 -7.11 8.39 -10.92
N LYS A 34 -7.88 7.97 -11.93
CA LYS A 34 -9.35 7.87 -11.83
C LYS A 34 -9.82 6.74 -10.93
N GLY A 35 -8.97 5.73 -10.69
CA GLY A 35 -9.27 4.59 -9.83
C GLY A 35 -7.98 3.99 -9.26
N THR A 36 -8.12 3.14 -8.26
CA THR A 36 -6.99 2.45 -7.63
C THR A 36 -6.54 1.24 -8.45
N THR A 37 -7.48 0.62 -9.17
CA THR A 37 -7.27 -0.57 -10.00
C THR A 37 -8.42 -0.68 -11.03
N ASP A 38 -8.18 -1.37 -12.15
CA ASP A 38 -9.22 -1.62 -13.14
C ASP A 38 -10.18 -2.73 -12.65
N ILE A 39 -11.41 -2.33 -12.29
CA ILE A 39 -12.46 -3.24 -11.82
C ILE A 39 -12.84 -4.33 -12.84
N LYS A 40 -12.55 -4.15 -14.13
CA LYS A 40 -12.83 -5.14 -15.15
C LYS A 40 -11.98 -6.40 -15.02
N GLN A 41 -10.85 -6.31 -14.32
CA GLN A 41 -9.98 -7.44 -14.06
C GLN A 41 -10.55 -8.39 -12.99
N TYR A 42 -11.57 -7.97 -12.24
CA TYR A 42 -12.13 -8.72 -11.10
C TYR A 42 -13.66 -8.76 -11.16
N PRO A 43 -14.25 -9.41 -12.18
CA PRO A 43 -15.71 -9.43 -12.39
C PRO A 43 -16.47 -10.13 -11.25
N GLU A 44 -15.84 -11.07 -10.54
CA GLU A 44 -16.42 -11.80 -9.40
C GLU A 44 -16.67 -10.92 -8.17
N ILE A 45 -15.96 -9.81 -8.03
CA ILE A 45 -16.16 -8.87 -6.92
C ILE A 45 -17.56 -8.26 -6.96
N LYS A 46 -18.15 -8.12 -8.16
CA LYS A 46 -19.51 -7.62 -8.35
C LYS A 46 -20.57 -8.50 -7.69
N ASN A 47 -20.25 -9.78 -7.47
CA ASN A 47 -21.15 -10.76 -6.85
C ASN A 47 -20.88 -10.96 -5.36
N SER A 48 -19.87 -10.26 -4.78
CA SER A 48 -19.58 -10.30 -3.36
C SER A 48 -20.56 -9.38 -2.60
N ASN A 49 -20.77 -9.68 -1.31
CA ASN A 49 -21.54 -8.80 -0.42
C ASN A 49 -20.76 -7.50 -0.05
N MET A 50 -19.63 -7.25 -0.70
CA MET A 50 -18.82 -6.07 -0.49
C MET A 50 -19.18 -4.98 -1.48
N THR A 51 -19.32 -3.76 -1.00
CA THR A 51 -19.46 -2.58 -1.86
C THR A 51 -18.07 -2.15 -2.33
N VAL A 52 -17.85 -2.24 -3.64
CA VAL A 52 -16.61 -1.82 -4.29
C VAL A 52 -16.84 -0.54 -5.07
N SER A 53 -15.99 0.44 -4.93
CA SER A 53 -16.04 1.68 -5.71
C SER A 53 -14.67 2.09 -6.24
N GLU A 54 -14.69 2.78 -7.38
CA GLU A 54 -13.50 3.36 -8.00
C GLU A 54 -13.35 4.82 -7.57
N ASP A 55 -12.96 5.06 -6.32
CA ASP A 55 -12.53 6.39 -5.92
C ASP A 55 -11.13 6.65 -6.44
N GLY A 56 -10.89 7.85 -6.93
CA GLY A 56 -9.60 8.26 -7.42
C GLY A 56 -8.53 8.26 -6.34
N GLN A 57 -7.30 7.98 -6.72
CA GLN A 57 -6.13 8.13 -5.87
C GLN A 57 -5.12 9.09 -6.47
N THR A 58 -4.31 9.69 -5.61
CA THR A 58 -3.14 10.47 -6.01
C THR A 58 -1.90 9.64 -5.75
N VAL A 59 -1.05 9.49 -6.75
CA VAL A 59 0.14 8.65 -6.68
C VAL A 59 1.40 9.38 -7.07
N HIS A 60 2.52 8.97 -6.50
CA HIS A 60 3.86 9.34 -6.90
C HIS A 60 4.71 8.09 -7.03
N ALA A 61 5.23 7.83 -8.23
CA ALA A 61 6.19 6.74 -8.47
C ALA A 61 7.59 7.23 -8.08
N ALA A 62 8.16 6.68 -7.02
CA ALA A 62 9.47 7.04 -6.53
C ALA A 62 10.61 6.24 -7.18
N SER A 63 10.32 4.97 -7.53
CA SER A 63 11.21 4.14 -8.35
C SER A 63 10.47 3.01 -9.04
N PHE A 64 11.07 2.51 -10.11
CA PHE A 64 10.61 1.34 -10.84
C PHE A 64 11.81 0.62 -11.47
N ASN A 65 11.93 -0.71 -11.26
CA ASN A 65 13.02 -1.55 -11.76
C ASN A 65 14.40 -0.87 -11.55
N GLU A 66 14.76 -0.61 -10.28
CA GLU A 66 16.01 0.02 -9.86
C GLU A 66 16.23 1.47 -10.35
N THR A 67 15.37 2.00 -11.21
CA THR A 67 15.48 3.39 -11.67
C THR A 67 14.92 4.32 -10.62
N ARG A 68 15.78 5.13 -9.97
CA ARG A 68 15.37 6.19 -9.07
C ARG A 68 14.69 7.32 -9.84
N LEU A 69 13.47 7.68 -9.44
CA LEU A 69 12.67 8.75 -10.05
C LEU A 69 12.54 9.99 -9.14
N SER A 70 12.71 9.84 -7.83
CA SER A 70 12.64 10.93 -6.86
C SER A 70 13.33 10.59 -5.55
N GLU A 71 13.43 11.58 -4.65
CA GLU A 71 14.01 11.41 -3.30
C GLU A 71 13.17 10.53 -2.37
N ILE A 72 11.88 10.36 -2.66
CA ILE A 72 11.01 9.40 -1.96
C ILE A 72 11.55 7.98 -2.09
N HIS A 73 12.32 7.68 -3.14
CA HIS A 73 13.03 6.40 -3.26
C HIS A 73 13.96 6.15 -2.06
N ASP A 74 14.77 7.13 -1.69
CA ASP A 74 15.74 6.96 -0.60
C ASP A 74 15.04 6.80 0.75
N LEU A 75 13.96 7.55 0.97
CA LEU A 75 13.11 7.41 2.16
C LEU A 75 12.51 6.01 2.25
N GLY A 76 11.87 5.54 1.18
CA GLY A 76 11.25 4.21 1.13
C GLY A 76 12.29 3.09 1.25
N SER A 77 13.44 3.23 0.60
CA SER A 77 14.56 2.28 0.70
C SER A 77 15.09 2.19 2.15
N ASN A 78 15.28 3.33 2.82
CA ASN A 78 15.72 3.36 4.21
C ASN A 78 14.71 2.67 5.15
N ILE A 79 13.42 2.96 4.99
CA ILE A 79 12.34 2.30 5.75
C ILE A 79 12.41 0.78 5.56
N LEU A 80 12.52 0.31 4.31
CA LEU A 80 12.61 -1.11 4.01
C LEU A 80 13.82 -1.74 4.67
N HIS A 81 15.00 -1.12 4.62
CA HIS A 81 16.23 -1.66 5.21
C HIS A 81 16.17 -1.73 6.74
N ILE A 82 15.60 -0.70 7.40
CA ILE A 82 15.40 -0.73 8.86
C ILE A 82 14.47 -1.86 9.26
N PHE A 83 13.33 -1.99 8.56
CA PHE A 83 12.36 -3.05 8.80
C PHE A 83 12.95 -4.43 8.55
N ALA A 84 13.59 -4.63 7.40
CA ALA A 84 14.21 -5.89 7.00
C ALA A 84 15.30 -6.34 7.98
N LYS A 85 16.16 -5.40 8.43
CA LYS A 85 17.21 -5.67 9.43
C LYS A 85 16.59 -6.14 10.76
N LYS A 86 15.53 -5.48 11.24
CA LYS A 86 14.83 -5.86 12.48
C LYS A 86 14.24 -7.27 12.40
N HIS A 87 13.70 -7.64 11.25
CA HIS A 87 12.99 -8.90 11.05
C HIS A 87 13.83 -10.02 10.41
N GLY A 88 15.13 -9.81 10.20
CA GLY A 88 16.02 -10.81 9.61
C GLY A 88 15.71 -11.15 8.16
N ILE A 89 15.24 -10.17 7.39
CA ILE A 89 14.88 -10.35 5.97
C ILE A 89 16.05 -9.89 5.11
N GLU A 90 16.49 -10.71 4.18
CA GLU A 90 17.55 -10.38 3.23
C GLU A 90 16.94 -9.88 1.92
N ILE A 91 17.17 -8.59 1.62
CA ILE A 91 16.67 -7.92 0.42
C ILE A 91 17.57 -8.28 -0.75
N LYS A 92 16.97 -8.78 -1.82
CA LYS A 92 17.67 -9.03 -3.09
C LYS A 92 17.57 -7.84 -4.03
N GLU A 93 16.37 -7.29 -4.20
CA GLU A 93 16.08 -6.25 -5.19
C GLU A 93 14.83 -5.47 -4.82
N ILE A 94 14.84 -4.15 -5.00
CA ILE A 94 13.66 -3.30 -4.86
C ILE A 94 13.02 -3.13 -6.23
N LEU A 95 11.83 -3.69 -6.43
CA LEU A 95 11.12 -3.65 -7.70
C LEU A 95 10.42 -2.30 -7.93
N ARG A 96 9.79 -1.76 -6.86
CA ARG A 96 9.02 -0.51 -6.96
C ARG A 96 8.85 0.14 -5.60
N ILE A 97 8.94 1.46 -5.55
CA ILE A 97 8.50 2.28 -4.44
C ILE A 97 7.49 3.30 -4.97
N LYS A 98 6.34 3.37 -4.32
CA LYS A 98 5.23 4.25 -4.69
C LYS A 98 4.62 4.87 -3.44
N ALA A 99 4.39 6.19 -3.45
CA ALA A 99 3.55 6.86 -2.48
C ALA A 99 2.11 6.95 -3.02
N ASN A 100 1.13 6.66 -2.18
CA ASN A 100 -0.30 6.76 -2.50
C ASN A 100 -1.01 7.64 -1.50
N ILE A 101 -1.87 8.53 -1.98
CA ILE A 101 -2.78 9.33 -1.17
C ILE A 101 -4.21 9.01 -1.59
N LEU A 102 -5.03 8.65 -0.63
CA LEU A 102 -6.48 8.57 -0.75
C LEU A 102 -7.09 9.70 0.06
N SER A 103 -7.91 10.51 -0.57
CA SER A 103 -8.62 11.61 0.08
C SER A 103 -9.91 11.11 0.71
N LYS A 104 -10.39 11.85 1.71
CA LYS A 104 -11.68 11.64 2.36
C LYS A 104 -12.81 11.52 1.36
N THR A 105 -13.74 10.63 1.65
CA THR A 105 -14.96 10.43 0.87
C THR A 105 -16.19 10.35 1.77
N GLU A 106 -17.33 10.79 1.23
CA GLU A 106 -18.63 10.61 1.89
C GLU A 106 -19.26 9.25 1.59
N LYS A 107 -18.70 8.47 0.65
CA LYS A 107 -19.15 7.13 0.35
C LYS A 107 -18.91 6.21 1.55
N GLN A 108 -19.94 5.47 1.92
CA GLN A 108 -19.87 4.59 3.10
C GLN A 108 -19.67 3.12 2.72
N ASP A 109 -19.01 2.40 3.59
CA ASP A 109 -18.90 0.94 3.61
C ASP A 109 -18.45 0.31 2.27
N HIS A 110 -17.51 0.97 1.59
CA HIS A 110 -16.91 0.44 0.37
C HIS A 110 -15.39 0.27 0.51
N ILE A 111 -14.89 -0.63 -0.28
CA ILE A 111 -13.45 -0.81 -0.50
C ILE A 111 -13.13 -0.54 -1.98
N HIS A 112 -11.89 -0.19 -2.25
CA HIS A 112 -11.40 -0.14 -3.63
C HIS A 112 -11.29 -1.55 -4.22
N PRO A 113 -11.19 -1.69 -5.56
CA PRO A 113 -11.07 -3.01 -6.18
C PRO A 113 -9.89 -3.80 -5.60
N PRO A 114 -10.12 -5.01 -5.07
CA PRO A 114 -9.05 -5.90 -4.66
C PRO A 114 -8.12 -6.26 -5.81
N HIS A 115 -6.82 -6.33 -5.51
CA HIS A 115 -5.80 -6.60 -6.52
C HIS A 115 -4.54 -7.22 -5.89
N VAL A 116 -3.62 -7.62 -6.74
CA VAL A 116 -2.22 -7.86 -6.42
C VAL A 116 -1.38 -6.82 -7.13
N ASP A 117 -0.28 -6.40 -6.52
CA ASP A 117 0.57 -5.35 -7.12
C ASP A 117 1.30 -5.84 -8.38
N MET A 118 1.75 -7.09 -8.37
CA MET A 118 2.45 -7.76 -9.46
C MET A 118 2.08 -9.24 -9.46
N THR A 119 2.15 -9.88 -10.62
CA THR A 119 1.80 -11.30 -10.80
C THR A 119 2.98 -12.26 -10.64
N ILE A 120 4.14 -11.74 -10.23
CA ILE A 120 5.34 -12.51 -9.89
C ILE A 120 5.48 -12.66 -8.38
N PRO A 121 6.12 -13.72 -7.85
CA PRO A 121 6.42 -13.83 -6.42
C PRO A 121 7.27 -12.64 -5.94
N HIS A 122 6.80 -11.93 -4.92
CA HIS A 122 7.47 -10.78 -4.30
C HIS A 122 6.92 -10.54 -2.90
N LEU A 123 7.55 -9.68 -2.13
CA LEU A 123 7.03 -9.17 -0.86
C LEU A 123 6.58 -7.71 -1.02
N VAL A 124 5.58 -7.34 -0.24
CA VAL A 124 5.11 -5.95 -0.12
C VAL A 124 5.33 -5.48 1.29
N LEU A 125 6.08 -4.39 1.46
CA LEU A 125 6.08 -3.59 2.67
C LEU A 125 5.21 -2.37 2.45
N LEU A 126 4.11 -2.27 3.20
CA LEU A 126 3.22 -1.12 3.21
C LEU A 126 3.45 -0.34 4.49
N TYR A 127 4.05 0.85 4.37
CA TYR A 127 4.30 1.77 5.48
C TYR A 127 3.22 2.85 5.55
N TYR A 128 2.65 3.06 6.74
CA TYR A 128 1.64 4.07 7.00
C TYR A 128 2.29 5.38 7.44
N VAL A 129 2.14 6.42 6.63
CA VAL A 129 2.75 7.74 6.87
C VAL A 129 1.98 8.52 7.94
N ASN A 130 0.65 8.34 7.98
CA ASN A 130 -0.23 9.01 8.92
C ASN A 130 -1.28 8.06 9.52
N ASP A 131 -1.88 8.47 10.63
CA ASP A 131 -3.09 7.84 11.15
C ASP A 131 -4.24 8.10 10.19
N SER A 132 -5.05 7.07 9.94
CA SER A 132 -6.22 7.19 9.08
C SER A 132 -7.26 6.11 9.41
N ASP A 133 -8.52 6.39 9.10
CA ASP A 133 -9.62 5.43 9.13
C ASP A 133 -9.93 4.83 7.75
N GLY A 134 -9.03 5.05 6.78
CA GLY A 134 -9.03 4.36 5.48
C GLY A 134 -8.22 3.07 5.58
N ASP A 135 -8.89 1.94 5.74
CA ASP A 135 -8.26 0.66 6.06
C ASP A 135 -7.49 0.01 4.90
N THR A 136 -6.56 -0.87 5.26
CA THR A 136 -6.04 -1.90 4.36
C THR A 136 -6.81 -3.19 4.60
N VAL A 137 -7.39 -3.76 3.55
CA VAL A 137 -8.17 -5.00 3.58
C VAL A 137 -7.35 -6.12 2.94
N MET A 138 -7.14 -7.21 3.67
CA MET A 138 -6.44 -8.41 3.21
C MET A 138 -7.44 -9.52 2.98
N PHE A 139 -7.24 -10.30 1.92
CA PHE A 139 -8.09 -11.45 1.58
C PHE A 139 -7.35 -12.77 1.84
N ASP A 140 -8.11 -13.86 1.97
CA ASP A 140 -7.55 -15.21 2.14
C ASP A 140 -6.86 -15.70 0.87
N GLN A 141 -7.34 -15.27 -0.29
CA GLN A 141 -6.93 -15.78 -1.58
C GLN A 141 -5.63 -15.14 -2.07
N LYS A 142 -4.89 -15.92 -2.84
CA LYS A 142 -3.71 -15.49 -3.57
C LYS A 142 -3.97 -15.56 -5.07
N TYR A 143 -3.25 -14.73 -5.80
CA TYR A 143 -3.28 -14.73 -7.25
C TYR A 143 -2.80 -16.08 -7.80
N CYS A 144 -3.59 -16.63 -8.71
CA CYS A 144 -3.25 -17.76 -9.57
C CYS A 144 -3.70 -17.40 -10.99
N ALA A 145 -2.81 -17.52 -11.96
CA ALA A 145 -3.08 -17.11 -13.35
C ALA A 145 -4.24 -17.88 -14.01
N GLU A 146 -4.53 -19.08 -13.53
CA GLU A 146 -5.54 -19.98 -14.10
C GLU A 146 -6.90 -19.90 -13.39
N GLU A 147 -7.00 -19.11 -12.32
CA GLU A 147 -8.18 -19.05 -11.47
C GLU A 147 -8.63 -17.62 -11.20
N THR A 148 -9.94 -17.44 -11.20
CA THR A 148 -10.58 -16.21 -10.74
C THR A 148 -11.28 -16.50 -9.40
N PRO A 149 -10.64 -16.21 -8.27
CA PRO A 149 -11.13 -16.64 -6.97
C PRO A 149 -12.31 -15.80 -6.48
N THR A 150 -13.22 -16.42 -5.74
CA THR A 150 -14.15 -15.68 -4.88
C THR A 150 -13.39 -15.19 -3.66
N LEU A 151 -13.37 -13.88 -3.43
CA LEU A 151 -12.57 -13.27 -2.38
C LEU A 151 -13.30 -13.26 -1.03
N THR A 152 -12.58 -13.65 0.02
CA THR A 152 -13.03 -13.64 1.41
C THR A 152 -12.11 -12.74 2.22
N VAL A 153 -12.67 -11.77 2.94
CA VAL A 153 -11.88 -10.88 3.81
C VAL A 153 -11.27 -11.68 4.95
N ASN A 154 -9.95 -11.65 5.04
CA ASN A 154 -9.17 -12.25 6.13
C ASN A 154 -9.06 -11.31 7.32
N LYS A 155 -8.61 -10.08 7.07
CA LYS A 155 -8.42 -9.05 8.10
C LYS A 155 -8.44 -7.65 7.52
N THR A 156 -8.71 -6.72 8.41
CA THR A 156 -8.68 -5.28 8.13
C THR A 156 -7.67 -4.63 9.06
N ILE A 157 -6.84 -3.73 8.54
CA ILE A 157 -5.78 -3.05 9.28
C ILE A 157 -5.98 -1.54 9.14
N ALA A 158 -6.24 -0.87 10.27
CA ALA A 158 -6.29 0.57 10.32
C ALA A 158 -4.85 1.16 10.23
N PRO A 159 -4.61 2.16 9.38
CA PRO A 159 -3.35 2.87 9.32
C PRO A 159 -3.01 3.54 10.67
N LYS A 160 -1.78 3.32 11.12
CA LYS A 160 -1.18 3.99 12.27
C LYS A 160 0.14 4.59 11.82
N ALA A 161 0.35 5.88 12.04
CA ALA A 161 1.59 6.57 11.68
C ALA A 161 2.82 5.83 12.23
N GLY A 162 3.78 5.55 11.36
CA GLY A 162 5.00 4.82 11.71
C GLY A 162 4.89 3.30 11.72
N ALA A 163 3.67 2.74 11.60
CA ALA A 163 3.50 1.31 11.45
C ALA A 163 3.73 0.84 10.01
N ALA A 164 4.10 -0.42 9.88
CA ALA A 164 4.17 -1.10 8.60
C ALA A 164 3.59 -2.52 8.67
N ILE A 165 3.11 -2.99 7.51
CA ILE A 165 2.76 -4.39 7.30
C ILE A 165 3.61 -4.97 6.19
N LEU A 166 4.11 -6.17 6.43
CA LEU A 166 4.78 -7.00 5.41
C LEU A 166 3.89 -8.17 5.07
N PHE A 167 3.71 -8.44 3.78
CA PHE A 167 2.93 -9.57 3.31
C PHE A 167 3.41 -10.10 1.96
N ASP A 168 2.99 -11.32 1.64
CA ASP A 168 3.21 -11.96 0.35
C ASP A 168 2.46 -11.17 -0.74
N GLY A 169 3.18 -10.65 -1.72
CA GLY A 169 2.66 -9.78 -2.77
C GLY A 169 1.64 -10.43 -3.70
N LEU A 170 1.55 -11.77 -3.71
CA LEU A 170 0.49 -12.49 -4.41
C LEU A 170 -0.82 -12.55 -3.62
N THR A 171 -0.87 -12.08 -2.37
CA THR A 171 -2.12 -12.02 -1.59
C THR A 171 -2.99 -10.88 -2.09
N TYR A 172 -4.25 -11.17 -2.42
CA TYR A 172 -5.21 -10.13 -2.76
C TYR A 172 -5.39 -9.17 -1.60
N HIS A 173 -5.32 -7.89 -1.91
CA HIS A 173 -5.52 -6.83 -0.94
C HIS A 173 -6.21 -5.64 -1.58
N SER A 174 -6.71 -4.76 -0.72
CA SER A 174 -7.38 -3.53 -1.13
C SER A 174 -7.17 -2.44 -0.09
N SER A 175 -7.67 -1.26 -0.37
CA SER A 175 -7.76 -0.14 0.55
C SER A 175 -9.18 0.42 0.57
N SER A 176 -9.49 1.22 1.58
CA SER A 176 -10.66 2.10 1.57
C SER A 176 -10.22 3.55 1.72
N SER A 177 -11.02 4.47 1.20
CA SER A 177 -10.82 5.88 1.45
C SER A 177 -11.24 6.24 2.88
N PRO A 178 -10.56 7.20 3.52
CA PRO A 178 -10.94 7.64 4.85
C PRO A 178 -12.30 8.36 4.84
N LYS A 179 -12.99 8.31 5.99
CA LYS A 179 -14.30 8.95 6.21
C LYS A 179 -14.21 10.14 7.16
N ASN A 180 -13.39 10.02 8.18
CA ASN A 180 -13.24 11.03 9.24
C ASN A 180 -11.90 11.77 9.15
N THR A 181 -10.82 11.08 8.78
CA THR A 181 -9.52 11.72 8.50
C THR A 181 -9.49 12.28 7.09
N GLU A 182 -8.75 13.36 6.87
CA GLU A 182 -8.73 14.05 5.57
C GLU A 182 -8.09 13.22 4.47
N GLU A 183 -7.07 12.42 4.84
CA GLU A 183 -6.34 11.60 3.88
C GLU A 183 -5.71 10.35 4.52
N ARG A 184 -5.40 9.40 3.66
CA ARG A 184 -4.60 8.21 3.96
C ARG A 184 -3.39 8.21 3.06
N ILE A 185 -2.19 8.26 3.67
CA ILE A 185 -0.91 8.30 2.96
C ILE A 185 -0.12 7.04 3.29
N VAL A 186 0.35 6.34 2.26
CA VAL A 186 1.18 5.15 2.40
C VAL A 186 2.36 5.15 1.44
N LEU A 187 3.46 4.52 1.85
CA LEU A 187 4.51 4.06 0.95
C LEU A 187 4.31 2.57 0.70
N ASN A 188 4.14 2.20 -0.56
CA ASN A 188 4.03 0.82 -1.02
C ASN A 188 5.35 0.43 -1.67
N ILE A 189 6.03 -0.56 -1.08
CA ILE A 189 7.37 -1.00 -1.45
C ILE A 189 7.29 -2.47 -1.83
N ASN A 190 7.57 -2.77 -3.11
CA ASN A 190 7.61 -4.12 -3.64
C ASN A 190 9.06 -4.55 -3.83
N PHE A 191 9.42 -5.73 -3.33
CA PHE A 191 10.82 -6.19 -3.37
C PHE A 191 10.93 -7.72 -3.41
N LEU A 192 12.10 -8.19 -3.85
CA LEU A 192 12.49 -9.59 -3.82
C LEU A 192 13.39 -9.87 -2.62
N THR A 193 13.31 -11.10 -2.11
CA THR A 193 14.24 -11.64 -1.11
C THR A 193 15.18 -12.66 -1.74
N VAL A 194 16.32 -12.89 -1.08
CA VAL A 194 17.26 -13.96 -1.46
C VAL A 194 16.64 -15.33 -1.21
#